data_b8dca643efd60eebfc10c424f003bc85
#
_entry.id   b8dca643efd60eebfc10c424f003bc85
#
_cell.length_a   1.000
_cell.length_b   1.000
_cell.length_c   1.000
_cell.angle_alpha   90.00
_cell.angle_beta   90.00
_cell.angle_gamma   90.00
#
_symmetry.space_group_name_H-M   'P 1'
#
loop_
_entity.id
_entity.type
_entity.pdbx_description
1 polymer ?
#
loop_
_entity_poly.entity_id
_entity_poly.type
_entity_poly.pdbx_seq_one_letter_code
_entity_poly.pdbx_strand_id
1 'polypeptide(L)'
;MPESQIQITRPFGPSIAKVQMPDELIKTLNKYVDDIIADDEKSKKQDWGHKLAGHVKQEFVLENNFVEKSGFMNFLAKAVGAWILNTEKKKISKFIINETWVVRQFENDYNPIHWHSGHVSGVGYLKVPKILGQESKDGKKTYKNGKIELVHGAKMFLQRSTFSVLPEVGSFYFFPNYMMHTVYPFTDSDEERRSISFNAKIDDNIYDAYGNY
;
A
#
# COMPACT_ATOMS: atom_id res chain seq x y z
N MET A 1 -13.89 4.40 -20.04
CA MET A 1 -13.70 3.66 -18.78
C MET A 1 -14.60 4.33 -17.77
N PRO A 2 -15.39 3.62 -16.97
CA PRO A 2 -16.11 4.27 -15.88
C PRO A 2 -15.08 4.95 -14.98
N GLU A 3 -15.38 6.19 -14.58
CA GLU A 3 -14.54 6.89 -13.60
C GLU A 3 -14.47 6.04 -12.35
N SER A 4 -13.27 5.55 -12.02
CA SER A 4 -13.06 4.84 -10.76
C SER A 4 -13.39 5.79 -9.63
N GLN A 5 -14.45 5.49 -8.87
CA GLN A 5 -14.84 6.31 -7.75
C GLN A 5 -13.73 6.26 -6.70
N ILE A 6 -13.16 7.42 -6.38
CA ILE A 6 -12.22 7.55 -5.28
C ILE A 6 -13.00 7.64 -3.97
N GLN A 7 -12.70 6.73 -3.05
CA GLN A 7 -13.22 6.77 -1.68
C GLN A 7 -12.17 7.39 -0.75
N ILE A 8 -12.52 8.47 -0.08
CA ILE A 8 -11.67 9.16 0.88
C ILE A 8 -12.22 8.94 2.29
N THR A 9 -11.33 8.53 3.19
CA THR A 9 -11.67 8.26 4.59
C THR A 9 -10.74 9.08 5.49
N ARG A 10 -11.32 9.79 6.45
CA ARG A 10 -10.60 10.51 7.52
C ARG A 10 -10.91 9.90 8.88
N PRO A 11 -10.32 8.76 9.26
CA PRO A 11 -10.58 8.14 10.56
C PRO A 11 -9.95 8.93 11.73
N PHE A 12 -9.02 9.82 11.40
CA PHE A 12 -8.33 10.77 12.29
C PHE A 12 -7.83 11.97 11.46
N GLY A 13 -6.88 12.76 11.90
CA GLY A 13 -6.41 14.00 11.22
C GLY A 13 -6.11 13.84 9.73
N PRO A 14 -5.10 13.06 9.30
CA PRO A 14 -4.82 12.82 7.89
C PRO A 14 -5.89 11.95 7.22
N SER A 15 -6.16 12.25 5.94
CA SER A 15 -7.07 11.45 5.13
C SER A 15 -6.38 10.23 4.54
N ILE A 16 -7.18 9.20 4.26
CA ILE A 16 -6.79 8.00 3.52
C ILE A 16 -7.68 7.90 2.30
N ALA A 17 -7.09 7.65 1.13
CA ALA A 17 -7.86 7.38 -0.08
C ALA A 17 -7.85 5.88 -0.41
N LYS A 18 -8.98 5.36 -0.87
CA LYS A 18 -9.13 4.01 -1.43
C LYS A 18 -9.56 4.14 -2.88
N VAL A 19 -8.86 3.46 -3.78
CA VAL A 19 -9.17 3.40 -5.21
C VAL A 19 -9.10 1.95 -5.67
N GLN A 20 -9.95 1.55 -6.60
CA GLN A 20 -9.89 0.24 -7.23
C GLN A 20 -8.91 0.27 -8.41
N MET A 21 -7.95 -0.64 -8.45
CA MET A 21 -7.09 -0.86 -9.62
C MET A 21 -7.89 -1.52 -10.74
N PRO A 22 -7.65 -1.14 -12.01
CA PRO A 22 -8.20 -1.86 -13.15
C PRO A 22 -7.73 -3.32 -13.20
N ASP A 23 -8.60 -4.25 -13.56
CA ASP A 23 -8.29 -5.69 -13.63
C ASP A 23 -7.11 -5.99 -14.56
N GLU A 24 -6.99 -5.29 -15.70
CA GLU A 24 -5.88 -5.46 -16.64
C GLU A 24 -4.55 -5.00 -16.04
N LEU A 25 -4.56 -3.97 -15.19
CA LEU A 25 -3.37 -3.55 -14.46
C LEU A 25 -2.95 -4.61 -13.43
N ILE A 26 -3.91 -5.17 -12.69
CA ILE A 26 -3.66 -6.25 -11.72
C ILE A 26 -3.04 -7.47 -12.42
N LYS A 27 -3.58 -7.88 -13.56
CA LYS A 27 -3.04 -8.98 -14.37
C LYS A 27 -1.61 -8.71 -14.83
N THR A 28 -1.37 -7.49 -15.34
CA THR A 28 -0.05 -7.07 -15.83
C THR A 28 1.00 -7.09 -14.71
N LEU A 29 0.65 -6.54 -13.54
CA LEU A 29 1.52 -6.51 -12.36
C LEU A 29 1.79 -7.92 -11.84
N ASN A 30 0.76 -8.76 -11.72
CA ASN A 30 0.94 -10.16 -11.30
C ASN A 30 1.85 -10.93 -12.25
N LYS A 31 1.63 -10.80 -13.57
CA LYS A 31 2.48 -11.46 -14.58
C LYS A 31 3.95 -11.06 -14.42
N TYR A 32 4.23 -9.77 -14.26
CA TYR A 32 5.61 -9.30 -14.07
C TYR A 32 6.27 -9.92 -12.82
N VAL A 33 5.54 -9.99 -11.71
CA VAL A 33 6.05 -10.62 -10.49
C VAL A 33 6.24 -12.13 -10.67
N ASP A 34 5.31 -12.81 -11.35
CA ASP A 34 5.44 -14.23 -11.64
C ASP A 34 6.66 -14.51 -12.57
N ASP A 35 6.95 -13.62 -13.53
CA ASP A 35 8.14 -13.70 -14.38
C ASP A 35 9.46 -13.47 -13.59
N ILE A 36 9.45 -12.65 -12.51
CA ILE A 36 10.59 -12.52 -11.57
C ILE A 36 10.78 -13.81 -10.78
N ILE A 37 9.71 -14.35 -10.24
CA ILE A 37 9.74 -15.57 -9.40
C ILE A 37 10.23 -16.78 -10.20
N ALA A 38 9.90 -16.87 -11.49
CA ALA A 38 10.29 -17.97 -12.38
C ALA A 38 11.77 -17.92 -12.82
N ASP A 39 12.49 -16.82 -12.52
CA ASP A 39 13.87 -16.59 -12.95
C ASP A 39 14.74 -16.24 -11.72
N ASP A 40 15.59 -17.19 -11.30
CA ASP A 40 16.43 -17.04 -10.11
C ASP A 40 17.38 -15.83 -10.19
N GLU A 41 17.90 -15.49 -11.37
CA GLU A 41 18.80 -14.35 -11.55
C GLU A 41 18.04 -13.03 -11.42
N LYS A 42 16.82 -12.95 -11.97
CA LYS A 42 15.95 -11.78 -11.76
C LYS A 42 15.52 -11.65 -10.31
N SER A 43 15.13 -12.74 -9.67
CA SER A 43 14.78 -12.77 -8.25
C SER A 43 15.90 -12.21 -7.38
N LYS A 44 17.13 -12.63 -7.58
CA LYS A 44 18.30 -12.12 -6.86
C LYS A 44 18.58 -10.64 -7.16
N LYS A 45 18.50 -10.25 -8.43
CA LYS A 45 18.78 -8.87 -8.88
C LYS A 45 17.76 -7.86 -8.33
N GLN A 46 16.50 -8.27 -8.22
CA GLN A 46 15.39 -7.41 -7.78
C GLN A 46 15.04 -7.60 -6.30
N ASP A 47 15.77 -8.42 -5.56
CA ASP A 47 15.59 -8.57 -4.11
C ASP A 47 15.81 -7.23 -3.39
N TRP A 48 14.79 -6.81 -2.65
CA TRP A 48 14.76 -5.54 -1.93
C TRP A 48 14.62 -5.70 -0.40
N GLY A 49 14.50 -6.93 0.09
CA GLY A 49 14.24 -7.24 1.49
C GLY A 49 15.24 -6.61 2.47
N HIS A 50 16.52 -6.46 2.05
CA HIS A 50 17.56 -5.83 2.85
C HIS A 50 17.36 -4.34 3.14
N LYS A 51 16.42 -3.68 2.45
CA LYS A 51 16.08 -2.25 2.61
C LYS A 51 14.75 -2.00 3.29
N LEU A 52 13.96 -3.04 3.51
CA LEU A 52 12.61 -2.96 4.03
C LEU A 52 12.53 -3.54 5.46
N ALA A 53 11.50 -3.15 6.18
CA ALA A 53 11.30 -3.56 7.57
C ALA A 53 10.58 -4.93 7.70
N GLY A 54 10.12 -5.50 6.59
CA GLY A 54 9.32 -6.72 6.58
C GLY A 54 10.07 -7.95 7.09
N HIS A 55 9.38 -8.78 7.87
CA HIS A 55 9.79 -10.16 8.15
C HIS A 55 8.93 -11.08 7.27
N VAL A 56 9.30 -11.12 5.99
CA VAL A 56 8.47 -11.70 4.93
C VAL A 56 9.31 -12.57 4.00
N LYS A 57 8.64 -13.42 3.24
CA LYS A 57 9.28 -14.39 2.34
C LYS A 57 10.16 -13.72 1.29
N GLN A 58 9.64 -12.73 0.59
CA GLN A 58 10.34 -12.04 -0.49
C GLN A 58 9.77 -10.63 -0.70
N GLU A 59 10.67 -9.71 -1.07
CA GLU A 59 10.35 -8.35 -1.47
C GLU A 59 11.15 -8.00 -2.72
N PHE A 60 10.46 -7.53 -3.77
CA PHE A 60 11.08 -7.21 -5.06
C PHE A 60 10.87 -5.74 -5.42
N VAL A 61 11.95 -5.05 -5.75
CA VAL A 61 11.84 -3.72 -6.38
C VAL A 61 11.37 -3.87 -7.83
N LEU A 62 10.48 -2.97 -8.28
CA LEU A 62 10.07 -2.92 -9.68
C LEU A 62 11.00 -1.99 -10.48
N GLU A 63 11.34 -2.41 -11.69
CA GLU A 63 12.13 -1.57 -12.61
C GLU A 63 11.30 -0.36 -13.07
N ASN A 64 11.88 0.85 -13.05
CA ASN A 64 11.21 2.09 -13.43
C ASN A 64 10.59 2.02 -14.82
N ASN A 65 11.30 1.44 -15.79
CA ASN A 65 10.82 1.26 -17.16
C ASN A 65 9.54 0.39 -17.22
N PHE A 66 9.43 -0.63 -16.37
CA PHE A 66 8.22 -1.43 -16.25
C PHE A 66 7.09 -0.61 -15.60
N VAL A 67 7.36 0.11 -14.52
CA VAL A 67 6.37 0.95 -13.81
C VAL A 67 5.74 1.97 -14.77
N GLU A 68 6.54 2.58 -15.65
CA GLU A 68 6.07 3.52 -16.67
C GLU A 68 5.21 2.81 -17.75
N LYS A 69 5.74 1.75 -18.35
CA LYS A 69 5.11 1.06 -19.50
C LYS A 69 3.84 0.28 -19.13
N SER A 70 3.75 -0.23 -17.90
CA SER A 70 2.58 -0.98 -17.42
C SER A 70 1.33 -0.12 -17.21
N GLY A 71 1.49 1.21 -17.17
CA GLY A 71 0.43 2.14 -16.79
C GLY A 71 0.29 2.33 -15.27
N PHE A 72 1.11 1.65 -14.46
CA PHE A 72 1.05 1.76 -13.00
C PHE A 72 1.39 3.18 -12.53
N MET A 73 2.42 3.82 -13.09
CA MET A 73 2.73 5.24 -12.81
C MET A 73 1.53 6.15 -13.08
N ASN A 74 0.85 5.98 -14.21
CA ASN A 74 -0.32 6.79 -14.56
C ASN A 74 -1.49 6.57 -13.59
N PHE A 75 -1.70 5.33 -13.16
CA PHE A 75 -2.71 5.00 -12.15
C PHE A 75 -2.40 5.73 -10.83
N LEU A 76 -1.17 5.63 -10.32
CA LEU A 76 -0.76 6.27 -9.08
C LEU A 76 -0.88 7.79 -9.14
N ALA A 77 -0.36 8.42 -10.21
CA ALA A 77 -0.40 9.87 -10.38
C ALA A 77 -1.85 10.40 -10.43
N LYS A 78 -2.75 9.74 -11.16
CA LYS A 78 -4.16 10.11 -11.22
C LYS A 78 -4.86 9.96 -9.87
N ALA A 79 -4.62 8.86 -9.17
CA ALA A 79 -5.24 8.59 -7.87
C ALA A 79 -4.77 9.59 -6.79
N VAL A 80 -3.45 9.86 -6.71
CA VAL A 80 -2.90 10.86 -5.79
C VAL A 80 -3.40 12.26 -6.14
N GLY A 81 -3.40 12.63 -7.43
CA GLY A 81 -3.93 13.92 -7.87
C GLY A 81 -5.39 14.13 -7.49
N ALA A 82 -6.23 13.11 -7.68
CA ALA A 82 -7.63 13.16 -7.28
C ALA A 82 -7.79 13.22 -5.76
N TRP A 83 -6.99 12.46 -5.00
CA TRP A 83 -6.99 12.49 -3.55
C TRP A 83 -6.68 13.89 -3.02
N ILE A 84 -5.56 14.49 -3.43
CA ILE A 84 -5.13 15.82 -2.98
C ILE A 84 -6.13 16.91 -3.41
N LEU A 85 -6.65 16.83 -4.64
CA LEU A 85 -7.68 17.76 -5.10
C LEU A 85 -8.95 17.71 -4.25
N ASN A 86 -9.39 16.51 -3.89
CA ASN A 86 -10.63 16.34 -3.11
C ASN A 86 -10.47 16.70 -1.64
N THR A 87 -9.27 16.51 -1.05
CA THR A 87 -9.01 16.79 0.36
C THR A 87 -8.52 18.23 0.60
N GLU A 88 -7.54 18.68 -0.17
CA GLU A 88 -6.85 19.93 0.05
C GLU A 88 -7.27 21.04 -0.92
N LYS A 89 -8.13 20.72 -1.90
CA LYS A 89 -8.55 21.62 -2.98
C LYS A 89 -7.38 22.19 -3.81
N LYS A 90 -6.26 21.49 -3.82
CA LYS A 90 -5.04 21.85 -4.56
C LYS A 90 -4.78 20.86 -5.69
N LYS A 91 -4.29 21.36 -6.83
CA LYS A 91 -3.82 20.53 -7.93
C LYS A 91 -2.33 20.29 -7.78
N ILE A 92 -1.90 19.03 -7.80
CA ILE A 92 -0.48 18.71 -7.89
C ILE A 92 0.00 18.99 -9.32
N SER A 93 1.21 19.53 -9.44
CA SER A 93 1.91 19.71 -10.72
C SER A 93 3.08 18.76 -10.88
N LYS A 94 3.51 18.14 -9.78
CA LYS A 94 4.65 17.25 -9.69
C LYS A 94 4.24 15.92 -9.04
N PHE A 95 4.65 14.82 -9.66
CA PHE A 95 4.54 13.47 -9.08
C PHE A 95 5.78 12.67 -9.46
N ILE A 96 6.63 12.37 -8.50
CA ILE A 96 7.89 11.66 -8.69
C ILE A 96 7.88 10.42 -7.82
N ILE A 97 7.91 9.25 -8.43
CA ILE A 97 8.06 7.98 -7.72
C ILE A 97 9.51 7.86 -7.23
N ASN A 98 9.70 7.64 -5.95
CA ASN A 98 11.00 7.34 -5.35
C ASN A 98 11.33 5.86 -5.56
N GLU A 99 10.36 5.00 -5.24
CA GLU A 99 10.49 3.55 -5.33
C GLU A 99 9.12 2.88 -5.41
N THR A 100 9.10 1.70 -6.01
CA THR A 100 7.95 0.78 -6.03
C THR A 100 8.46 -0.63 -5.75
N TRP A 101 7.73 -1.38 -4.93
CA TRP A 101 8.11 -2.75 -4.61
C TRP A 101 6.89 -3.64 -4.38
N VAL A 102 7.10 -4.93 -4.52
CA VAL A 102 6.11 -5.96 -4.20
C VAL A 102 6.57 -6.73 -2.98
N VAL A 103 5.63 -7.04 -2.11
CA VAL A 103 5.81 -7.87 -0.93
C VAL A 103 5.04 -9.17 -1.12
N ARG A 104 5.72 -10.29 -0.98
CA ARG A 104 5.14 -11.64 -0.96
C ARG A 104 5.15 -12.16 0.47
N GLN A 105 3.98 -12.26 1.04
CA GLN A 105 3.78 -12.76 2.40
C GLN A 105 3.07 -14.11 2.38
N PHE A 106 3.50 -14.98 3.28
CA PHE A 106 2.91 -16.28 3.56
C PHE A 106 2.53 -16.36 5.03
N GLU A 107 2.09 -17.52 5.46
CA GLU A 107 1.72 -17.76 6.85
C GLU A 107 2.81 -17.29 7.82
N ASN A 108 2.41 -16.58 8.87
CA ASN A 108 3.25 -15.98 9.91
C ASN A 108 4.17 -14.83 9.47
N ASP A 109 4.22 -14.49 8.18
CA ASP A 109 4.95 -13.30 7.72
C ASP A 109 4.24 -12.01 8.17
N TYR A 110 5.01 -11.00 8.54
CA TYR A 110 4.50 -9.72 9.02
C TYR A 110 5.42 -8.54 8.68
N ASN A 111 4.88 -7.32 8.71
CA ASN A 111 5.68 -6.10 8.71
C ASN A 111 5.53 -5.40 10.06
N PRO A 112 6.64 -5.16 10.79
CA PRO A 112 6.59 -4.40 12.05
C PRO A 112 6.09 -2.98 11.80
N ILE A 113 5.80 -2.25 12.87
CA ILE A 113 5.39 -0.85 12.76
C ILE A 113 6.50 0.01 12.17
N HIS A 114 6.19 0.76 11.13
CA HIS A 114 7.13 1.61 10.40
C HIS A 114 6.43 2.74 9.67
N TRP A 115 7.18 3.62 9.05
CA TRP A 115 6.75 4.70 8.14
C TRP A 115 7.70 4.79 6.95
N HIS A 116 7.40 5.65 5.98
CA HIS A 116 8.16 5.75 4.74
C HIS A 116 8.76 7.13 4.50
N SER A 117 9.69 7.20 3.55
CA SER A 117 10.23 8.45 3.00
C SER A 117 9.29 9.03 1.92
N GLY A 118 9.57 10.24 1.47
CA GLY A 118 8.77 10.92 0.45
C GLY A 118 7.66 11.80 1.05
N HIS A 119 6.55 11.94 0.36
CA HIS A 119 5.38 12.72 0.78
C HIS A 119 4.13 11.85 0.88
N VAL A 120 3.99 10.91 -0.04
CA VAL A 120 2.85 10.01 -0.18
C VAL A 120 3.34 8.59 -0.30
N SER A 121 2.62 7.70 0.36
CA SER A 121 2.84 6.26 0.28
C SER A 121 1.52 5.56 -0.01
N GLY A 122 1.60 4.29 -0.39
CA GLY A 122 0.39 3.51 -0.57
C GLY A 122 0.67 2.03 -0.76
N VAL A 123 -0.38 1.25 -0.60
CA VAL A 123 -0.36 -0.20 -0.75
C VAL A 123 -1.60 -0.68 -1.50
N GLY A 124 -1.39 -1.56 -2.47
CA GLY A 124 -2.43 -2.25 -3.21
C GLY A 124 -2.29 -3.76 -3.12
N TYR A 125 -3.36 -4.50 -3.40
CA TYR A 125 -3.38 -5.95 -3.26
C TYR A 125 -3.57 -6.63 -4.60
N LEU A 126 -2.62 -7.50 -4.96
CA LEU A 126 -2.59 -8.26 -6.22
C LEU A 126 -3.09 -9.69 -6.04
N LYS A 127 -2.79 -10.31 -4.88
CA LYS A 127 -3.31 -11.62 -4.46
C LYS A 127 -3.66 -11.58 -2.97
N VAL A 128 -4.72 -12.26 -2.58
CA VAL A 128 -5.16 -12.34 -1.19
C VAL A 128 -5.64 -13.77 -0.92
N PRO A 129 -5.18 -14.42 0.15
CA PRO A 129 -5.66 -15.75 0.56
C PRO A 129 -7.18 -15.74 0.79
N LYS A 130 -7.85 -16.81 0.37
CA LYS A 130 -9.33 -16.94 0.47
C LYS A 130 -9.85 -16.87 1.91
N ILE A 131 -9.06 -17.36 2.86
CA ILE A 131 -9.45 -17.40 4.28
C ILE A 131 -9.05 -16.14 5.06
N LEU A 132 -8.38 -15.17 4.41
CA LEU A 132 -7.89 -13.97 5.08
C LEU A 132 -9.08 -13.16 5.62
N GLY A 133 -8.98 -12.73 6.88
CA GLY A 133 -10.04 -11.95 7.54
C GLY A 133 -11.17 -12.76 8.15
N GLN A 134 -11.15 -14.08 8.05
CA GLN A 134 -12.07 -14.93 8.83
C GLN A 134 -11.82 -14.71 10.34
N GLU A 135 -12.88 -14.86 11.14
CA GLU A 135 -12.77 -14.75 12.58
C GLU A 135 -11.86 -15.86 13.12
N SER A 136 -11.07 -15.54 14.14
CA SER A 136 -10.27 -16.54 14.85
C SER A 136 -11.16 -17.66 15.37
N LYS A 137 -10.71 -18.92 15.23
CA LYS A 137 -11.36 -20.09 15.83
C LYS A 137 -11.63 -19.95 17.33
N ASP A 138 -10.90 -19.08 18.01
CA ASP A 138 -11.01 -18.80 19.44
C ASP A 138 -12.01 -17.68 19.77
N GLY A 139 -12.74 -17.14 18.79
CA GLY A 139 -13.73 -16.08 18.99
C GLY A 139 -13.15 -14.73 19.48
N LYS A 140 -11.85 -14.54 19.37
CA LYS A 140 -11.18 -13.29 19.79
C LYS A 140 -11.54 -12.14 18.84
N LYS A 141 -12.34 -11.18 19.33
CA LYS A 141 -12.78 -9.98 18.57
C LYS A 141 -11.63 -9.07 18.11
N THR A 142 -10.42 -9.24 18.63
CA THR A 142 -9.24 -8.44 18.32
C THR A 142 -8.32 -9.08 17.27
N TYR A 143 -8.75 -10.16 16.67
CA TYR A 143 -7.94 -10.87 15.68
C TYR A 143 -7.72 -10.03 14.43
N LYS A 144 -6.48 -9.81 14.07
CA LYS A 144 -6.08 -8.90 13.00
C LYS A 144 -5.65 -9.60 11.70
N ASN A 145 -5.78 -10.91 11.64
CA ASN A 145 -5.37 -11.84 10.58
C ASN A 145 -5.09 -11.17 9.21
N GLY A 146 -3.82 -10.95 8.90
CA GLY A 146 -3.37 -10.38 7.64
C GLY A 146 -3.78 -8.93 7.37
N LYS A 147 -4.42 -8.24 8.30
CA LYS A 147 -4.82 -6.84 8.14
C LYS A 147 -3.62 -5.91 8.20
N ILE A 148 -3.69 -4.82 7.44
CA ILE A 148 -2.85 -3.65 7.69
C ILE A 148 -3.56 -2.77 8.71
N GLU A 149 -2.81 -2.22 9.65
CA GLU A 149 -3.31 -1.24 10.62
C GLU A 149 -2.50 0.04 10.54
N LEU A 150 -3.18 1.13 10.23
CA LEU A 150 -2.63 2.47 10.22
C LEU A 150 -2.82 3.08 11.61
N VAL A 151 -1.80 3.79 12.12
CA VAL A 151 -1.76 4.34 13.47
C VAL A 151 -1.45 5.82 13.42
N HIS A 152 -2.26 6.65 14.10
CA HIS A 152 -2.04 8.09 14.20
C HIS A 152 -2.56 8.66 15.52
N GLY A 153 -1.71 9.41 16.22
CA GLY A 153 -2.06 10.06 17.49
C GLY A 153 -2.39 9.10 18.61
N ALA A 154 -3.07 9.60 19.64
CA ALA A 154 -3.53 8.86 20.80
C ALA A 154 -5.04 8.61 20.74
N LYS A 155 -5.49 7.53 21.37
CA LYS A 155 -6.93 7.29 21.56
C LYS A 155 -7.48 8.32 22.55
N MET A 156 -8.47 9.10 22.13
CA MET A 156 -9.17 10.08 22.94
C MET A 156 -10.68 9.88 22.83
N PHE A 157 -11.44 10.64 23.63
CA PHE A 157 -12.90 10.63 23.54
C PHE A 157 -13.36 11.03 22.13
N LEU A 158 -14.19 10.18 21.51
CA LEU A 158 -14.70 10.32 20.14
C LEU A 158 -13.62 10.31 19.01
N GLN A 159 -12.38 9.93 19.34
CA GLN A 159 -11.30 9.85 18.36
C GLN A 159 -10.67 8.45 18.35
N ARG A 160 -10.43 7.92 17.15
CA ARG A 160 -9.69 6.69 16.94
C ARG A 160 -8.20 6.99 16.76
N SER A 161 -7.34 6.10 17.23
CA SER A 161 -5.90 6.13 16.96
C SER A 161 -5.46 5.07 15.95
N THR A 162 -6.34 4.15 15.59
CA THR A 162 -6.03 3.07 14.64
C THR A 162 -7.13 2.93 13.59
N PHE A 163 -6.72 2.55 12.39
CA PHE A 163 -7.59 2.21 11.27
C PHE A 163 -7.10 0.92 10.61
N SER A 164 -7.86 -0.16 10.78
CA SER A 164 -7.52 -1.48 10.22
C SER A 164 -8.23 -1.71 8.90
N VAL A 165 -7.49 -2.22 7.93
CA VAL A 165 -7.96 -2.54 6.59
C VAL A 165 -7.81 -4.03 6.34
N LEU A 166 -8.88 -4.67 5.90
CA LEU A 166 -8.82 -6.03 5.35
C LEU A 166 -8.33 -5.96 3.89
N PRO A 167 -7.30 -6.72 3.51
CA PRO A 167 -6.88 -6.82 2.12
C PRO A 167 -7.99 -7.34 1.21
N GLU A 168 -8.17 -6.69 0.06
CA GLU A 168 -9.08 -7.10 -1.02
C GLU A 168 -8.36 -6.91 -2.35
N VAL A 169 -8.38 -7.92 -3.21
CA VAL A 169 -7.74 -7.84 -4.54
C VAL A 169 -8.23 -6.61 -5.31
N GLY A 170 -7.28 -5.84 -5.83
CA GLY A 170 -7.55 -4.61 -6.59
C GLY A 170 -7.71 -3.36 -5.73
N SER A 171 -8.01 -3.46 -4.44
CA SER A 171 -8.04 -2.27 -3.57
C SER A 171 -6.65 -1.69 -3.41
N PHE A 172 -6.52 -0.37 -3.60
CA PHE A 172 -5.30 0.40 -3.38
C PHE A 172 -5.56 1.54 -2.40
N TYR A 173 -4.76 1.62 -1.34
CA TYR A 173 -4.86 2.63 -0.31
C TYR A 173 -3.69 3.61 -0.38
N PHE A 174 -3.98 4.91 -0.25
CA PHE A 174 -3.03 6.00 -0.26
C PHE A 174 -3.09 6.74 1.07
N PHE A 175 -1.94 7.07 1.62
CA PHE A 175 -1.81 7.76 2.91
C PHE A 175 -0.53 8.60 2.94
N PRO A 176 -0.42 9.59 3.86
CA PRO A 176 0.81 10.35 4.02
C PRO A 176 1.97 9.44 4.43
N ASN A 177 3.17 9.72 3.93
CA ASN A 177 4.37 8.91 4.18
C ASN A 177 4.69 8.69 5.67
N TYR A 178 4.41 9.68 6.52
CA TYR A 178 4.64 9.61 7.98
C TYR A 178 3.63 8.76 8.73
N MET A 179 2.58 8.27 8.06
CA MET A 179 1.56 7.42 8.67
C MET A 179 2.18 6.10 9.11
N MET A 180 2.31 5.92 10.42
CA MET A 180 2.78 4.66 10.98
C MET A 180 1.81 3.54 10.66
N HIS A 181 2.33 2.40 10.28
CA HIS A 181 1.50 1.24 9.99
C HIS A 181 2.25 -0.07 10.22
N THR A 182 1.49 -1.12 10.41
CA THR A 182 1.97 -2.50 10.59
C THR A 182 1.10 -3.45 9.78
N VAL A 183 1.65 -4.58 9.40
CA VAL A 183 0.90 -5.65 8.75
C VAL A 183 0.95 -6.88 9.65
N TYR A 184 -0.22 -7.29 10.11
CA TYR A 184 -0.33 -8.48 10.97
C TYR A 184 -0.11 -9.76 10.16
N PRO A 185 0.49 -10.77 10.79
CA PRO A 185 0.57 -12.09 10.20
C PRO A 185 -0.82 -12.69 10.01
N PHE A 186 -0.92 -13.65 9.12
CA PHE A 186 -2.08 -14.51 9.00
C PHE A 186 -1.65 -15.97 9.22
N THR A 187 -2.62 -16.81 9.57
CA THR A 187 -2.44 -18.24 9.83
C THR A 187 -3.47 -19.04 9.05
N ASP A 188 -3.31 -20.34 9.05
CA ASP A 188 -4.26 -21.29 8.46
C ASP A 188 -4.37 -21.18 6.92
N SER A 189 -3.33 -20.69 6.21
CA SER A 189 -3.27 -20.65 4.75
C SER A 189 -1.84 -20.72 4.24
N ASP A 190 -1.60 -21.55 3.25
CA ASP A 190 -0.38 -21.62 2.46
C ASP A 190 -0.43 -20.70 1.21
N GLU A 191 -1.57 -20.04 0.97
CA GLU A 191 -1.75 -19.15 -0.16
C GLU A 191 -0.93 -17.86 0.02
N GLU A 192 -0.42 -17.35 -1.11
CA GLU A 192 0.34 -16.09 -1.15
C GLU A 192 -0.58 -14.87 -0.97
N ARG A 193 -0.23 -13.97 -0.03
CA ARG A 193 -0.67 -12.58 -0.02
C ARG A 193 0.37 -11.74 -0.74
N ARG A 194 -0.02 -11.14 -1.87
CA ARG A 194 0.85 -10.28 -2.67
C ARG A 194 0.34 -8.85 -2.62
N SER A 195 1.15 -7.94 -2.09
CA SER A 195 0.88 -6.51 -2.11
C SER A 195 1.92 -5.77 -2.95
N ILE A 196 1.53 -4.62 -3.49
CA ILE A 196 2.41 -3.71 -4.21
C ILE A 196 2.36 -2.35 -3.53
N SER A 197 3.52 -1.74 -3.31
CA SER A 197 3.67 -0.49 -2.59
C SER A 197 4.48 0.52 -3.37
N PHE A 198 4.35 1.79 -3.01
CA PHE A 198 5.15 2.86 -3.58
C PHE A 198 5.39 3.97 -2.56
N ASN A 199 6.46 4.74 -2.80
CA ASN A 199 6.71 6.04 -2.18
C ASN A 199 6.92 7.07 -3.29
N ALA A 200 6.33 8.26 -3.11
CA ALA A 200 6.44 9.35 -4.08
C ALA A 200 6.55 10.73 -3.40
N LYS A 201 7.06 11.68 -4.17
CA LYS A 201 7.02 13.11 -3.85
C LYS A 201 6.03 13.82 -4.76
N ILE A 202 5.31 14.75 -4.17
CA ILE A 202 4.49 15.76 -4.86
C ILE A 202 5.13 17.15 -4.71
N ASP A 203 4.40 18.18 -5.05
CA ASP A 203 4.84 19.58 -4.84
C ASP A 203 5.12 19.86 -3.35
N ASP A 204 6.33 20.33 -3.04
CA ASP A 204 6.78 20.57 -1.67
C ASP A 204 5.87 21.59 -0.94
N ASN A 205 5.39 22.62 -1.64
CA ASN A 205 4.47 23.63 -1.08
C ASN A 205 3.05 23.09 -0.79
N ILE A 206 2.70 21.90 -1.28
CA ILE A 206 1.46 21.22 -0.90
C ILE A 206 1.70 20.33 0.31
N TYR A 207 2.81 19.59 0.29
CA TYR A 207 3.18 18.69 1.39
C TYR A 207 3.52 19.45 2.66
N ASP A 208 4.30 20.52 2.53
CA ASP A 208 4.79 21.35 3.65
C ASP A 208 4.00 22.65 3.80
N ALA A 209 2.67 22.54 3.68
CA ALA A 209 1.78 23.70 3.70
C ALA A 209 1.85 24.53 5.00
N TYR A 210 2.38 23.97 6.08
CA TYR A 210 2.53 24.62 7.38
C TYR A 210 4.00 24.87 7.77
N GLY A 211 4.97 24.45 6.95
CA GLY A 211 6.41 24.56 7.25
C GLY A 211 7.05 25.93 7.01
N ASN A 212 6.30 26.88 6.50
CA ASN A 212 6.79 28.22 6.11
C ASN A 212 6.22 29.37 6.98
N TYR A 213 6.03 29.13 8.26
CA TYR A 213 5.68 30.17 9.23
C TYR A 213 6.86 30.54 10.10
#